data_23a9703e79e9198e0f1157a54ccee0c8
#
_entry.id   23a9703e79e9198e0f1157a54ccee0c8
#
_cell.length_a   1.000
_cell.length_b   1.000
_cell.length_c   1.000
_cell.angle_alpha   90.00
_cell.angle_beta   90.00
_cell.angle_gamma   90.00
#
_symmetry.space_group_name_H-M   'P 1'
#
loop_
_entity.id
_entity.type
_entity.pdbx_description
1 polymer ?
#
loop_
_entity_poly.entity_id
_entity_poly.type
_entity_poly.pdbx_seq_one_letter_code
_entity_poly.pdbx_strand_id
1 'polypeptide(L)' 'MTTPREAVLSVLRDAGEPLHWTVIQDRALRSGGIDPLVTRDVRGAVLGTLRELVREGVAVKVATGVYALT' A
#
# COMPACT_ATOMS: atom_id res chain seq x y z
N MET A 1 11.40 -4.97 -11.75
CA MET A 1 11.45 -3.97 -10.66
C MET A 1 10.05 -3.77 -10.09
N THR A 2 9.91 -3.83 -8.78
CA THR A 2 8.61 -3.69 -8.13
C THR A 2 8.22 -2.21 -8.00
N THR A 3 7.02 -1.86 -8.44
CA THR A 3 6.49 -0.50 -8.28
C THR A 3 5.81 -0.36 -6.92
N PRO A 4 5.61 0.86 -6.40
CA PRO A 4 4.84 1.05 -5.17
C PRO A 4 3.44 0.43 -5.26
N ARG A 5 2.80 0.48 -6.42
CA ARG A 5 1.50 -0.13 -6.64
C ARG A 5 1.56 -1.65 -6.44
N GLU A 6 2.53 -2.32 -7.02
CA GLU A 6 2.71 -3.76 -6.85
C GLU A 6 3.00 -4.12 -5.41
N ALA A 7 3.84 -3.32 -4.73
CA ALA A 7 4.19 -3.55 -3.34
C ALA A 7 2.96 -3.45 -2.42
N VAL A 8 2.15 -2.42 -2.60
CA VAL A 8 0.93 -2.22 -1.80
C VAL A 8 -0.07 -3.35 -2.05
N LEU A 9 -0.28 -3.72 -3.32
CA LEU A 9 -1.18 -4.82 -3.67
C LEU A 9 -0.73 -6.14 -3.06
N SER A 10 0.58 -6.41 -3.12
CA SER A 10 1.14 -7.63 -2.54
C SER A 10 0.92 -7.69 -1.04
N VAL A 11 1.18 -6.57 -0.34
CA VAL A 11 0.98 -6.49 1.12
C VAL A 11 -0.49 -6.76 1.48
N LEU A 12 -1.42 -6.11 0.80
CA LEU A 12 -2.84 -6.28 1.08
C LEU A 12 -3.33 -7.69 0.75
N ARG A 13 -2.83 -8.25 -0.35
CA ARG A 13 -3.19 -9.62 -0.76
C ARG A 13 -2.70 -10.64 0.26
N ASP A 14 -1.46 -10.51 0.70
CA ASP A 14 -0.86 -11.44 1.64
C ASP A 14 -1.50 -11.33 3.04
N ALA A 15 -1.93 -10.13 3.42
CA ALA A 15 -2.57 -9.93 4.71
C ALA A 15 -3.94 -10.60 4.79
N GLY A 16 -4.72 -10.57 3.71
CA GLY A 16 -6.06 -11.13 3.68
C GLY A 16 -7.05 -10.43 4.61
N GLU A 17 -6.71 -9.25 5.11
CA GLU A 17 -7.53 -8.47 6.04
C GLU A 17 -7.24 -6.99 5.88
N PRO A 18 -8.13 -6.09 6.37
CA PRO A 18 -7.86 -4.66 6.31
C PRO A 18 -6.62 -4.28 7.13
N LEU A 19 -5.81 -3.36 6.61
CA LEU A 19 -4.62 -2.87 7.28
C LEU A 19 -4.61 -1.35 7.30
N HIS A 20 -4.09 -0.78 8.39
CA HIS A 20 -3.81 0.65 8.46
C HIS A 20 -2.65 0.97 7.50
N TRP A 21 -2.66 2.15 6.88
CA TRP A 21 -1.65 2.52 5.89
C TRP A 21 -0.23 2.48 6.44
N THR A 22 -0.04 2.75 7.74
CA THR A 22 1.28 2.67 8.38
C THR A 22 1.83 1.26 8.38
N VAL A 23 0.96 0.27 8.58
CA VAL A 23 1.33 -1.15 8.54
C VAL A 23 1.65 -1.56 7.09
N ILE A 24 0.86 -1.08 6.14
CA ILE A 24 1.09 -1.33 4.71
C ILE A 24 2.47 -0.78 4.32
N GLN A 25 2.76 0.45 4.71
CA GLN A 25 4.06 1.08 4.45
C GLN A 25 5.20 0.27 5.06
N ASP A 26 5.09 -0.11 6.33
CA ASP A 26 6.12 -0.87 7.04
C ASP A 26 6.40 -2.21 6.35
N ARG A 27 5.35 -2.95 6.01
CA ARG A 27 5.49 -4.23 5.33
C ARG A 27 6.07 -4.09 3.93
N ALA A 28 5.68 -3.06 3.20
CA ALA A 28 6.23 -2.79 1.87
C ALA A 28 7.73 -2.50 1.94
N LEU A 29 8.16 -1.74 2.94
CA LEU A 29 9.58 -1.45 3.16
C LEU A 29 10.35 -2.70 3.54
N ARG A 30 9.81 -3.50 4.47
CA ARG A 30 10.48 -4.72 4.95
C ARG A 30 10.62 -5.77 3.86
N SER A 31 9.65 -5.88 2.98
CA SER A 31 9.69 -6.85 1.89
C SER A 31 10.60 -6.45 0.74
N GLY A 32 11.10 -5.20 0.77
CA GLY A 32 11.87 -4.65 -0.34
C GLY A 32 11.03 -4.20 -1.52
N GLY A 33 9.70 -4.21 -1.39
CA GLY A 33 8.81 -3.76 -2.46
C GLY A 33 8.88 -2.26 -2.70
N ILE A 34 9.22 -1.50 -1.66
CA ILE A 34 9.52 -0.07 -1.78
C ILE A 34 10.93 0.14 -1.24
N ASP A 35 11.78 0.75 -2.07
CA ASP A 35 13.15 1.06 -1.70
C ASP A 35 13.21 2.54 -1.30
N PRO A 36 13.51 2.87 -0.02
CA PRO A 36 13.57 4.25 0.42
C PRO A 36 14.73 5.04 -0.20
N LEU A 37 15.70 4.36 -0.78
CA LEU A 37 16.79 5.01 -1.51
C LEU A 37 16.34 5.50 -2.88
N VAL A 38 15.31 4.88 -3.45
CA VAL A 38 14.74 5.24 -4.75
C VAL A 38 13.50 6.10 -4.58
N THR A 39 12.62 5.73 -3.67
CA THR A 39 11.38 6.44 -3.39
C THR A 39 11.57 7.35 -2.17
N ARG A 40 11.78 8.64 -2.40
CA ARG A 40 12.07 9.59 -1.33
C ARG A 40 10.90 9.82 -0.40
N ASP A 41 9.71 9.97 -0.97
CA ASP A 41 8.47 10.16 -0.19
C ASP A 41 7.69 8.86 -0.14
N VAL A 42 8.13 7.94 0.70
CA VAL A 42 7.50 6.63 0.85
C VAL A 42 6.05 6.77 1.30
N ARG A 43 5.79 7.64 2.27
CA ARG A 43 4.43 7.89 2.77
C ARG A 43 3.51 8.38 1.64
N GLY A 44 3.97 9.38 0.90
CA GLY A 44 3.20 9.91 -0.23
C GLY A 44 2.95 8.86 -1.31
N ALA A 45 3.96 8.03 -1.59
CA ALA A 45 3.83 6.96 -2.58
C ALA A 45 2.78 5.93 -2.13
N VAL A 46 2.80 5.52 -0.87
CA VAL A 46 1.84 4.56 -0.32
C VAL A 46 0.42 5.15 -0.31
N LEU A 47 0.25 6.35 0.23
CA LEU A 47 -1.05 6.99 0.32
C LEU A 47 -1.62 7.32 -1.05
N GLY A 48 -0.79 7.79 -1.97
CA GLY A 48 -1.19 8.06 -3.35
C GLY A 48 -1.65 6.79 -4.07
N THR A 49 -0.90 5.71 -3.88
CA THR A 49 -1.24 4.41 -4.46
C THR A 49 -2.57 3.89 -3.90
N LEU A 50 -2.75 3.96 -2.59
CA LEU A 50 -4.01 3.53 -1.95
C LEU A 50 -5.20 4.33 -2.48
N ARG A 51 -5.02 5.64 -2.65
CA ARG A 51 -6.06 6.51 -3.19
C ARG A 51 -6.44 6.12 -4.62
N GLU A 52 -5.43 5.80 -5.44
CA GLU A 52 -5.66 5.34 -6.81
C GLU A 52 -6.39 3.99 -6.83
N LEU A 53 -5.98 3.06 -5.99
CA LEU A 53 -6.61 1.74 -5.91
C LEU A 53 -8.08 1.83 -5.49
N VAL A 54 -8.40 2.74 -4.58
CA VAL A 54 -9.79 3.00 -4.17
C VAL A 54 -10.59 3.57 -5.34
N ARG A 55 -10.01 4.52 -6.06
CA ARG A 55 -10.67 5.13 -7.23
C ARG A 55 -10.96 4.09 -8.30
N GLU A 56 -10.07 3.13 -8.49
CA GLU A 56 -10.21 2.07 -9.49
C GLU A 56 -11.14 0.94 -9.04
N GLY A 57 -11.57 0.94 -7.79
CA GLY A 57 -12.41 -0.14 -7.26
C GLY A 57 -11.64 -1.39 -6.88
N VAL A 58 -10.32 -1.33 -6.85
CA VAL A 58 -9.45 -2.47 -6.48
C VAL A 58 -9.32 -2.58 -4.97
N ALA A 59 -9.37 -1.45 -4.27
CA ALA A 59 -9.31 -1.40 -2.81
C ALA A 59 -10.48 -0.58 -2.27
N VAL A 60 -10.75 -0.75 -0.98
CA VAL A 60 -11.79 -0.01 -0.28
C VAL A 60 -11.22 0.55 1.02
N LYS A 61 -11.62 1.76 1.37
CA LYS A 61 -11.30 2.39 2.64
C LYS A 61 -12.38 2.00 3.64
N VAL A 62 -12.05 1.11 4.57
CA VAL A 62 -13.03 0.58 5.54
C VAL A 62 -13.15 1.44 6.79
N ALA A 63 -12.14 2.25 7.09
CA ALA A 63 -12.11 3.19 8.20
C ALA A 63 -11.06 4.24 7.90
N THR A 64 -10.93 5.27 8.75
CA THR A 64 -9.91 6.29 8.56
C THR A 64 -8.52 5.66 8.53
N GLY A 65 -7.83 5.78 7.41
CA GLY A 65 -6.48 5.25 7.22
C GLY A 65 -6.40 3.74 7.05
N VAL A 66 -7.53 3.01 7.04
CA VAL A 66 -7.57 1.55 6.95
C VAL A 66 -8.11 1.12 5.59
N TYR A 67 -7.39 0.24 4.92
CA TYR A 67 -7.69 -0.18 3.56
C TYR A 67 -7.68 -1.70 3.42
N ALA A 68 -8.47 -2.21 2.48
CA ALA A 68 -8.53 -3.62 2.16
C ALA A 68 -8.75 -3.79 0.65
N LEU A 69 -8.43 -4.97 0.13
CA LEU A 69 -8.80 -5.31 -1.25
C LEU A 69 -10.29 -5.62 -1.32
N THR A 70 -10.89 -5.24 -2.42
CA THR A 70 -12.31 -5.57 -2.68
C THR A 70 -12.52 -7.03 -3.02
#